data_027bd218e4784a2958269c4e7125cd7d
#
_entry.id   027bd218e4784a2958269c4e7125cd7d
#
_cell.length_a   1.000
_cell.length_b   1.000
_cell.length_c   1.000
_cell.angle_alpha   90.00
_cell.angle_beta   90.00
_cell.angle_gamma   90.00
#
_symmetry.space_group_name_H-M   'P 1'
#
loop_
_entity.id
_entity.type
_entity.pdbx_description
1 polymer ?
#
loop_
_entity_poly.entity_id
_entity_poly.type
_entity_poly.pdbx_seq_one_letter_code
_entity_poly.pdbx_strand_id
1 'polypeptide(L)'
;AFSLWTGLLDKGYHLAATYGKDWHKKSDETEPYGCTYIGTESETLTGAEIKKAVQNGRTSITMGPLITLTAQRSDAEYNIGDVLEEGKAKIKIEVFPNTRKEHWEKFNITLESVRLIRNGRQTVFESKYGGDALSFTLNCEPGWYIAELWGKINGQRYMIGFTSPMYFTVKK
;
A
#
# COMPACT_ATOMS: atom_id res chain seq x y z
N ALA A 1 9.82 -6.76 -10.76
CA ALA A 1 9.40 -5.34 -10.62
C ALA A 1 9.48 -4.87 -9.17
N PHE A 2 8.81 -5.54 -8.20
CA PHE A 2 8.75 -5.11 -6.79
C PHE A 2 10.13 -4.94 -6.13
N SER A 3 11.04 -5.92 -6.29
CA SER A 3 12.39 -5.86 -5.72
C SER A 3 13.26 -4.74 -6.32
N LEU A 4 13.09 -4.43 -7.59
CA LEU A 4 13.76 -3.29 -8.22
C LEU A 4 13.27 -1.97 -7.64
N TRP A 5 11.95 -1.82 -7.52
CA TRP A 5 11.33 -0.63 -6.96
C TRP A 5 11.75 -0.38 -5.51
N THR A 6 11.67 -1.39 -4.62
CA THR A 6 12.14 -1.27 -3.22
C THR A 6 13.63 -1.00 -3.14
N GLY A 7 14.45 -1.57 -4.04
CA GLY A 7 15.88 -1.27 -4.12
C GLY A 7 16.18 0.18 -4.54
N LEU A 8 15.30 0.83 -5.30
CA LEU A 8 15.39 2.26 -5.58
C LEU A 8 14.97 3.11 -4.37
N LEU A 9 13.94 2.69 -3.63
CA LEU A 9 13.56 3.33 -2.37
C LEU A 9 14.71 3.28 -1.35
N ASP A 10 15.43 2.15 -1.25
CA ASP A 10 16.61 2.01 -0.38
C ASP A 10 17.76 2.96 -0.76
N LYS A 11 17.81 3.38 -2.03
CA LYS A 11 18.76 4.41 -2.51
C LYS A 11 18.27 5.84 -2.31
N GLY A 12 17.11 6.04 -1.65
CA GLY A 12 16.54 7.35 -1.34
C GLY A 12 15.67 7.96 -2.44
N TYR A 13 15.33 7.21 -3.49
CA TYR A 13 14.35 7.71 -4.47
C TYR A 13 12.94 7.66 -3.89
N HIS A 14 12.18 8.73 -4.07
CA HIS A 14 10.76 8.80 -3.71
C HIS A 14 9.92 8.45 -4.95
N LEU A 15 9.45 7.21 -5.03
CA LEU A 15 8.75 6.67 -6.19
C LEU A 15 7.41 6.10 -5.79
N ALA A 16 6.35 6.62 -6.39
CA ALA A 16 5.04 5.99 -6.33
C ALA A 16 5.05 4.66 -7.09
N ALA A 17 4.29 3.69 -6.59
CA ALA A 17 4.02 2.48 -7.32
C ALA A 17 2.71 2.60 -8.09
N THR A 18 2.66 2.04 -9.30
CA THR A 18 1.44 1.91 -10.11
C THR A 18 1.32 0.48 -10.64
N TYR A 19 0.09 0.00 -10.76
CA TYR A 19 -0.16 -1.30 -11.35
C TYR A 19 -0.13 -1.22 -12.87
N GLY A 20 0.53 -2.19 -13.49
CA GLY A 20 0.48 -2.44 -14.92
C GLY A 20 0.50 -3.94 -15.19
N LYS A 21 -0.45 -4.43 -15.95
CA LYS A 21 -0.45 -5.80 -16.48
C LYS A 21 -0.19 -5.71 -17.97
N ASP A 22 0.88 -6.32 -18.44
CA ASP A 22 1.22 -6.44 -19.85
C ASP A 22 0.25 -7.44 -20.52
N TRP A 23 -1.01 -7.03 -20.65
CA TRP A 23 -2.10 -7.88 -21.10
C TRP A 23 -2.24 -7.84 -22.62
N HIS A 24 -2.10 -9.01 -23.25
CA HIS A 24 -2.15 -9.14 -24.70
C HIS A 24 -3.28 -10.02 -25.22
N LYS A 25 -3.89 -10.86 -24.37
CA LYS A 25 -4.93 -11.80 -24.79
C LYS A 25 -6.05 -11.90 -23.77
N LYS A 26 -7.31 -11.94 -24.25
CA LYS A 26 -8.50 -12.08 -23.42
C LYS A 26 -8.57 -13.43 -22.65
N SER A 27 -7.84 -14.45 -23.11
CA SER A 27 -7.76 -15.79 -22.47
C SER A 27 -6.92 -15.84 -21.18
N ASP A 28 -6.23 -14.76 -20.81
CA ASP A 28 -5.30 -14.75 -19.67
C ASP A 28 -5.98 -14.35 -18.34
N GLU A 29 -7.31 -14.50 -18.25
CA GLU A 29 -8.09 -14.20 -17.03
C GLU A 29 -7.99 -15.32 -15.98
N THR A 30 -6.77 -15.70 -15.61
CA THR A 30 -6.53 -16.70 -14.56
C THR A 30 -6.37 -16.09 -13.17
N GLU A 31 -6.20 -14.78 -13.11
CA GLU A 31 -6.05 -14.00 -11.87
C GLU A 31 -6.77 -12.66 -12.00
N PRO A 32 -7.14 -12.02 -10.87
CA PRO A 32 -7.85 -10.76 -10.90
C PRO A 32 -6.98 -9.65 -11.51
N TYR A 33 -7.63 -8.75 -12.26
CA TYR A 33 -6.97 -7.53 -12.70
C TYR A 33 -6.69 -6.65 -11.50
N GLY A 34 -5.41 -6.29 -11.34
CA GLY A 34 -5.02 -5.30 -10.38
C GLY A 34 -5.44 -3.89 -10.81
N CYS A 35 -5.41 -2.99 -9.86
CA CYS A 35 -5.64 -1.58 -10.08
C CYS A 35 -4.72 -0.75 -9.21
N THR A 36 -4.59 0.53 -9.56
CA THR A 36 -4.01 1.56 -8.72
C THR A 36 -5.15 2.41 -8.15
N TYR A 37 -5.31 2.41 -6.84
CA TYR A 37 -6.11 3.41 -6.15
C TYR A 37 -5.28 4.68 -5.99
N ILE A 38 -5.90 5.83 -6.20
CA ILE A 38 -5.25 7.13 -6.13
C ILE A 38 -5.98 7.97 -5.09
N GLY A 39 -5.26 8.38 -4.04
CA GLY A 39 -5.78 9.27 -3.00
C GLY A 39 -5.75 10.73 -3.46
N THR A 40 -6.90 11.36 -3.57
CA THR A 40 -7.05 12.78 -3.90
C THR A 40 -7.67 13.54 -2.73
N GLU A 41 -7.35 14.81 -2.60
CA GLU A 41 -7.94 15.71 -1.60
C GLU A 41 -9.20 16.40 -2.13
N SER A 42 -9.46 16.31 -3.42
CA SER A 42 -10.56 16.96 -4.12
C SER A 42 -11.69 15.99 -4.44
N GLU A 43 -12.93 16.44 -4.27
CA GLU A 43 -14.10 15.69 -4.71
C GLU A 43 -14.25 15.69 -6.24
N THR A 44 -13.64 16.67 -6.92
CA THR A 44 -13.65 16.76 -8.39
C THR A 44 -12.37 16.17 -8.96
N LEU A 45 -12.48 15.06 -9.66
CA LEU A 45 -11.35 14.34 -10.22
C LEU A 45 -10.94 14.94 -11.58
N THR A 46 -9.80 15.60 -11.63
CA THR A 46 -9.19 16.11 -12.87
C THR A 46 -7.89 15.37 -13.19
N GLY A 47 -7.46 15.40 -14.45
CA GLY A 47 -6.17 14.82 -14.85
C GLY A 47 -4.98 15.44 -14.12
N ALA A 48 -5.05 16.73 -13.78
CA ALA A 48 -4.00 17.43 -13.02
C ALA A 48 -3.92 16.92 -11.56
N GLU A 49 -5.06 16.68 -10.91
CA GLU A 49 -5.12 16.14 -9.55
C GLU A 49 -4.65 14.69 -9.50
N ILE A 50 -5.04 13.87 -10.47
CA ILE A 50 -4.52 12.49 -10.60
C ILE A 50 -2.99 12.51 -10.73
N LYS A 51 -2.45 13.34 -11.64
CA LYS A 51 -1.01 13.50 -11.83
C LYS A 51 -0.31 13.92 -10.53
N LYS A 52 -0.84 14.94 -9.85
CA LYS A 52 -0.31 15.44 -8.57
C LYS A 52 -0.32 14.36 -7.50
N ALA A 53 -1.42 13.61 -7.35
CA ALA A 53 -1.54 12.54 -6.37
C ALA A 53 -0.52 11.41 -6.62
N VAL A 54 -0.33 10.99 -7.88
CA VAL A 54 0.68 10.00 -8.24
C VAL A 54 2.09 10.53 -7.96
N GLN A 55 2.40 11.76 -8.34
CA GLN A 55 3.71 12.39 -8.07
C GLN A 55 4.01 12.49 -6.57
N ASN A 56 2.98 12.68 -5.75
CA ASN A 56 3.09 12.74 -4.29
C ASN A 56 3.06 11.37 -3.61
N GLY A 57 3.07 10.26 -4.36
CA GLY A 57 3.07 8.92 -3.78
C GLY A 57 1.74 8.50 -3.16
N ARG A 58 0.62 9.15 -3.51
CA ARG A 58 -0.73 8.84 -3.00
C ARG A 58 -1.35 7.66 -3.72
N THR A 59 -0.64 6.53 -3.81
CA THR A 59 -1.12 5.35 -4.55
C THR A 59 -1.07 4.08 -3.73
N SER A 60 -2.06 3.22 -3.94
CA SER A 60 -2.11 1.86 -3.41
C SER A 60 -2.44 0.90 -4.55
N ILE A 61 -1.73 -0.22 -4.61
CA ILE A 61 -1.84 -1.20 -5.67
C ILE A 61 -2.44 -2.47 -5.12
N THR A 62 -3.39 -3.05 -5.84
CA THR A 62 -4.02 -4.29 -5.38
C THR A 62 -4.64 -5.09 -6.51
N MET A 63 -4.64 -6.39 -6.36
CA MET A 63 -5.46 -7.35 -7.12
C MET A 63 -6.77 -7.69 -6.39
N GLY A 64 -6.91 -7.26 -5.14
CA GLY A 64 -8.07 -7.46 -4.28
C GLY A 64 -8.63 -6.14 -3.76
N PRO A 65 -8.95 -6.06 -2.46
CA PRO A 65 -9.47 -4.86 -1.83
C PRO A 65 -8.42 -3.75 -1.69
N LEU A 66 -8.88 -2.53 -1.49
CA LEU A 66 -8.02 -1.40 -1.14
C LEU A 66 -7.34 -1.65 0.22
N ILE A 67 -6.05 -1.36 0.29
CA ILE A 67 -5.28 -1.24 1.53
C ILE A 67 -4.75 0.18 1.67
N THR A 68 -4.81 0.74 2.89
CA THR A 68 -4.27 2.06 3.21
C THR A 68 -3.31 2.00 4.39
N LEU A 69 -2.43 2.99 4.47
CA LEU A 69 -1.47 3.19 5.55
C LEU A 69 -1.51 4.66 5.97
N THR A 70 -1.78 4.91 7.24
CA THR A 70 -1.71 6.25 7.83
C THR A 70 -0.85 6.23 9.09
N ALA A 71 -0.32 7.39 9.46
CA ALA A 71 0.36 7.60 10.72
C ALA A 71 -0.22 8.83 11.41
N GLN A 72 -0.49 8.72 12.71
CA GLN A 72 -0.92 9.83 13.54
C GLN A 72 0.18 10.22 14.52
N ARG A 73 0.48 11.51 14.60
CA ARG A 73 1.40 12.09 15.58
C ARG A 73 0.79 13.36 16.15
N SER A 74 0.58 13.39 17.47
CA SER A 74 -0.24 14.42 18.11
C SER A 74 -1.61 14.49 17.45
N ASP A 75 -2.03 15.66 17.00
CA ASP A 75 -3.33 15.89 16.33
C ASP A 75 -3.26 15.82 14.80
N ALA A 76 -2.07 15.54 14.22
CA ALA A 76 -1.87 15.47 12.78
C ALA A 76 -1.93 14.04 12.27
N GLU A 77 -2.64 13.82 11.17
CA GLU A 77 -2.66 12.58 10.41
C GLU A 77 -1.85 12.75 9.12
N TYR A 78 -1.07 11.72 8.83
CA TYR A 78 -0.20 11.63 7.67
C TYR A 78 -0.56 10.39 6.85
N ASN A 79 -0.47 10.52 5.56
CA ASN A 79 -0.81 9.48 4.60
C ASN A 79 0.42 8.97 3.83
N ILE A 80 0.22 7.90 3.06
CA ILE A 80 1.23 7.46 2.08
C ILE A 80 1.72 8.63 1.24
N GLY A 81 3.01 8.66 0.92
CA GLY A 81 3.68 9.77 0.22
C GLY A 81 4.16 10.90 1.13
N ASP A 82 3.66 11.02 2.36
CA ASP A 82 4.14 12.03 3.30
C ASP A 82 5.51 11.70 3.87
N VAL A 83 6.20 12.78 4.29
CA VAL A 83 7.50 12.72 4.95
C VAL A 83 7.35 13.24 6.37
N LEU A 84 7.72 12.42 7.35
CA LEU A 84 7.69 12.73 8.77
C LEU A 84 9.11 12.67 9.35
N GLU A 85 9.33 13.31 10.50
CA GLU A 85 10.53 13.04 11.30
C GLU A 85 10.41 11.67 11.99
N GLU A 86 11.54 11.04 12.31
CA GLU A 86 11.59 9.80 13.11
C GLU A 86 10.94 9.94 14.48
N GLY A 87 10.59 8.82 15.13
CA GLY A 87 10.04 8.77 16.48
C GLY A 87 8.70 8.09 16.57
N LYS A 88 8.04 8.19 17.71
CA LYS A 88 6.77 7.52 17.98
C LYS A 88 5.65 8.07 17.09
N ALA A 89 4.94 7.15 16.43
CA ALA A 89 3.71 7.43 15.69
C ALA A 89 2.71 6.29 15.93
N LYS A 90 1.42 6.61 15.92
CA LYS A 90 0.37 5.61 15.86
C LYS A 90 0.14 5.26 14.40
N ILE A 91 0.51 4.05 14.02
CA ILE A 91 0.33 3.53 12.67
C ILE A 91 -1.03 2.88 12.56
N LYS A 92 -1.75 3.16 11.48
CA LYS A 92 -3.01 2.50 11.14
C LYS A 92 -2.89 1.89 9.75
N ILE A 93 -3.22 0.60 9.64
CA ILE A 93 -3.36 -0.11 8.38
C ILE A 93 -4.81 -0.55 8.27
N GLU A 94 -5.45 -0.21 7.17
CA GLU A 94 -6.87 -0.48 6.96
C GLU A 94 -7.07 -1.16 5.61
N VAL A 95 -7.93 -2.19 5.60
CA VAL A 95 -8.30 -2.92 4.39
C VAL A 95 -9.80 -2.74 4.19
N PHE A 96 -10.20 -2.37 2.99
CA PHE A 96 -11.60 -2.12 2.62
C PHE A 96 -12.12 -3.29 1.78
N PRO A 97 -12.66 -4.35 2.41
CA PRO A 97 -12.94 -5.63 1.73
C PRO A 97 -14.04 -5.54 0.67
N ASN A 98 -14.87 -4.50 0.73
CA ASN A 98 -15.95 -4.31 -0.23
C ASN A 98 -15.56 -3.52 -1.48
N THR A 99 -14.34 -2.96 -1.53
CA THR A 99 -13.88 -2.23 -2.72
C THR A 99 -13.65 -3.20 -3.87
N ARG A 100 -14.27 -2.93 -5.01
CA ARG A 100 -14.20 -3.76 -6.24
C ARG A 100 -14.43 -5.26 -6.01
N LYS A 101 -15.25 -5.63 -5.03
CA LYS A 101 -15.46 -7.03 -4.65
C LYS A 101 -15.91 -7.88 -5.83
N GLU A 102 -16.76 -7.37 -6.69
CA GLU A 102 -17.28 -8.04 -7.90
C GLU A 102 -16.15 -8.40 -8.92
N HIS A 103 -15.01 -7.71 -8.87
CA HIS A 103 -13.87 -7.98 -9.78
C HIS A 103 -12.93 -9.07 -9.28
N TRP A 104 -12.77 -9.22 -7.96
CA TRP A 104 -11.78 -10.13 -7.39
C TRP A 104 -12.39 -11.36 -6.68
N GLU A 105 -13.65 -11.31 -6.24
CA GLU A 105 -14.30 -12.41 -5.52
C GLU A 105 -14.34 -13.70 -6.33
N LYS A 106 -14.57 -13.60 -7.64
CA LYS A 106 -14.62 -14.75 -8.57
C LYS A 106 -13.33 -15.57 -8.66
N PHE A 107 -12.21 -15.04 -8.18
CA PHE A 107 -10.91 -15.70 -8.19
C PHE A 107 -10.56 -16.40 -6.87
N ASN A 108 -11.54 -16.62 -5.99
CA ASN A 108 -11.36 -17.27 -4.69
C ASN A 108 -10.22 -16.62 -3.89
N ILE A 109 -10.19 -15.30 -3.82
CA ILE A 109 -9.23 -14.58 -2.99
C ILE A 109 -9.63 -14.73 -1.53
N THR A 110 -8.67 -15.20 -0.72
CA THR A 110 -8.76 -15.19 0.74
C THR A 110 -7.67 -14.30 1.31
N LEU A 111 -8.03 -13.42 2.25
CA LEU A 111 -7.07 -12.52 2.89
C LEU A 111 -6.50 -13.20 4.14
N GLU A 112 -5.18 -13.20 4.32
CA GLU A 112 -4.52 -13.94 5.39
C GLU A 112 -3.82 -13.04 6.40
N SER A 113 -3.02 -12.09 5.94
CA SER A 113 -2.23 -11.23 6.82
C SER A 113 -1.95 -9.87 6.23
N VAL A 114 -1.64 -8.95 7.13
CA VAL A 114 -1.18 -7.59 6.82
C VAL A 114 0.20 -7.42 7.45
N ARG A 115 1.10 -6.79 6.71
CA ARG A 115 2.47 -6.49 7.16
C ARG A 115 2.76 -5.01 7.01
N LEU A 116 3.57 -4.49 7.92
CA LEU A 116 4.31 -3.25 7.71
C LEU A 116 5.77 -3.62 7.46
N ILE A 117 6.31 -3.21 6.34
CA ILE A 117 7.73 -3.41 6.00
C ILE A 117 8.43 -2.08 5.84
N ARG A 118 9.74 -2.07 6.03
CA ARG A 118 10.62 -0.91 5.87
C ARG A 118 11.86 -1.28 5.06
N ASN A 119 12.79 -0.35 4.94
CA ASN A 119 14.08 -0.46 4.24
C ASN A 119 14.61 -1.90 4.17
N GLY A 120 15.12 -2.30 3.01
CA GLY A 120 15.60 -3.66 2.78
C GLY A 120 14.51 -4.73 2.89
N ARG A 121 13.23 -4.35 2.85
CA ARG A 121 12.05 -5.22 3.03
C ARG A 121 11.99 -5.91 4.40
N GLN A 122 12.50 -5.25 5.43
CA GLN A 122 12.40 -5.73 6.81
C GLN A 122 10.95 -5.66 7.29
N THR A 123 10.38 -6.78 7.72
CA THR A 123 9.06 -6.80 8.38
C THR A 123 9.20 -6.25 9.81
N VAL A 124 8.54 -5.13 10.09
CA VAL A 124 8.51 -4.50 11.42
C VAL A 124 7.23 -4.78 12.18
N PHE A 125 6.19 -5.19 11.49
CA PHE A 125 4.93 -5.63 12.08
C PHE A 125 4.23 -6.63 11.14
N GLU A 126 3.62 -7.65 11.70
CA GLU A 126 2.75 -8.59 10.97
C GLU A 126 1.59 -9.03 11.87
N SER A 127 0.40 -9.09 11.31
CA SER A 127 -0.80 -9.61 11.97
C SER A 127 -1.65 -10.40 10.99
N LYS A 128 -2.40 -11.39 11.52
CA LYS A 128 -3.47 -12.02 10.75
C LYS A 128 -4.52 -10.98 10.38
N TYR A 129 -5.07 -11.10 9.19
CA TYR A 129 -6.21 -10.29 8.79
C TYR A 129 -7.47 -10.76 9.53
N GLY A 130 -8.05 -9.86 10.33
CA GLY A 130 -9.25 -10.13 11.14
C GLY A 130 -10.50 -9.36 10.68
N GLY A 131 -10.39 -8.60 9.60
CA GLY A 131 -11.50 -7.77 9.10
C GLY A 131 -11.49 -6.34 9.63
N ASP A 132 -10.83 -6.08 10.75
CA ASP A 132 -10.77 -4.76 11.38
C ASP A 132 -9.52 -3.98 10.97
N ALA A 133 -9.58 -2.65 11.14
CA ALA A 133 -8.42 -1.81 11.03
C ALA A 133 -7.39 -2.14 12.13
N LEU A 134 -6.12 -2.28 11.73
CA LEU A 134 -5.02 -2.50 12.65
C LEU A 134 -4.42 -1.17 13.08
N SER A 135 -4.40 -0.90 14.39
CA SER A 135 -3.76 0.29 14.95
C SER A 135 -2.77 -0.09 16.04
N PHE A 136 -1.54 0.40 15.92
CA PHE A 136 -0.48 0.16 16.90
C PHE A 136 0.50 1.32 16.96
N THR A 137 1.23 1.45 18.07
CA THR A 137 2.27 2.47 18.21
C THR A 137 3.61 1.88 17.83
N LEU A 138 4.34 2.57 16.96
CA LEU A 138 5.68 2.20 16.52
C LEU A 138 6.64 3.37 16.75
N ASN A 139 7.86 3.08 17.17
CA ASN A 139 8.95 4.04 17.11
C ASN A 139 9.58 3.93 15.72
N CYS A 140 9.15 4.82 14.82
CA CYS A 140 9.59 4.80 13.44
C CYS A 140 11.00 5.35 13.31
N GLU A 141 11.89 4.57 12.74
CA GLU A 141 13.25 4.96 12.37
C GLU A 141 13.27 5.57 10.96
N PRO A 142 14.32 6.33 10.60
CA PRO A 142 14.44 6.88 9.25
C PRO A 142 14.37 5.81 8.17
N GLY A 143 13.65 6.12 7.10
CA GLY A 143 13.48 5.24 5.96
C GLY A 143 12.07 5.28 5.39
N TRP A 144 11.79 4.36 4.48
CA TRP A 144 10.47 4.18 3.90
C TRP A 144 9.70 3.04 4.57
N TYR A 145 8.37 3.18 4.62
CA TYR A 145 7.46 2.19 5.17
C TYR A 145 6.31 1.96 4.21
N ILE A 146 5.96 0.70 3.94
CA ILE A 146 4.79 0.31 3.16
C ILE A 146 3.97 -0.74 3.90
N ALA A 147 2.66 -0.72 3.70
CA ALA A 147 1.78 -1.80 4.13
C ALA A 147 1.59 -2.79 2.99
N GLU A 148 1.68 -4.09 3.31
CA GLU A 148 1.41 -5.20 2.40
C GLU A 148 0.18 -5.98 2.88
N LEU A 149 -0.66 -6.38 1.92
CA LEU A 149 -1.77 -7.31 2.13
C LEU A 149 -1.42 -8.65 1.47
N TRP A 150 -1.43 -9.70 2.26
CA TRP A 150 -1.14 -11.06 1.81
C TRP A 150 -2.38 -11.94 1.88
N GLY A 151 -2.47 -12.88 0.95
CA GLY A 151 -3.58 -13.81 0.87
C GLY A 151 -3.34 -14.92 -0.14
N LYS A 152 -4.42 -15.62 -0.51
CA LYS A 152 -4.37 -16.65 -1.55
C LYS A 152 -5.28 -16.29 -2.71
N ILE A 153 -4.85 -16.63 -3.92
CA ILE A 153 -5.63 -16.62 -5.15
C ILE A 153 -5.68 -18.06 -5.63
N ASN A 154 -6.86 -18.64 -5.74
CA ASN A 154 -7.04 -20.05 -6.11
C ASN A 154 -6.16 -21.01 -5.27
N GLY A 155 -6.01 -20.74 -3.97
CA GLY A 155 -5.24 -21.55 -3.04
C GLY A 155 -3.74 -21.27 -2.99
N GLN A 156 -3.16 -20.53 -3.93
CA GLN A 156 -1.75 -20.14 -3.93
C GLN A 156 -1.54 -18.80 -3.24
N ARG A 157 -0.48 -18.67 -2.45
CA ARG A 157 -0.17 -17.47 -1.68
C ARG A 157 0.46 -16.38 -2.55
N TYR A 158 -0.11 -15.17 -2.45
CA TYR A 158 0.33 -13.97 -3.16
C TYR A 158 0.34 -12.75 -2.25
N MET A 159 1.14 -11.76 -2.61
CA MET A 159 0.94 -10.39 -2.16
C MET A 159 -0.23 -9.80 -2.94
N ILE A 160 -1.38 -9.65 -2.30
CA ILE A 160 -2.64 -9.20 -2.90
C ILE A 160 -2.59 -7.70 -3.21
N GLY A 161 -1.96 -6.93 -2.33
CA GLY A 161 -1.83 -5.49 -2.50
C GLY A 161 -0.77 -4.88 -1.61
N PHE A 162 -0.38 -3.65 -1.91
CA PHE A 162 0.55 -2.87 -1.11
C PHE A 162 0.40 -1.36 -1.37
N THR A 163 0.84 -0.56 -0.43
CA THR A 163 0.80 0.91 -0.53
C THR A 163 2.09 1.46 -1.15
N SER A 164 2.02 2.65 -1.73
CA SER A 164 3.21 3.48 -1.88
C SER A 164 3.79 3.84 -0.51
N PRO A 165 5.05 4.29 -0.44
CA PRO A 165 5.70 4.52 0.84
C PRO A 165 5.17 5.74 1.60
N MET A 166 5.27 5.66 2.92
CA MET A 166 5.41 6.78 3.83
C MET A 166 6.87 6.87 4.23
N TYR A 167 7.41 8.07 4.40
CA TYR A 167 8.83 8.28 4.66
C TYR A 167 9.05 8.89 6.05
N PHE A 168 10.09 8.42 6.72
CA PHE A 168 10.58 9.00 7.97
C PHE A 168 12.01 9.48 7.79
N THR A 169 12.30 10.68 8.27
CA THR A 169 13.63 11.31 8.18
C THR A 169 14.21 11.52 9.56
N VAL A 170 15.53 11.67 9.63
CA VAL A 170 16.21 12.02 10.87
C VAL A 170 15.64 13.34 11.41
N LYS A 171 15.38 13.39 12.70
CA LYS A 171 14.95 14.61 13.38
C LYS A 171 16.06 15.65 13.31
N LYS A 172 15.71 16.84 12.83
CA LYS A 172 16.64 17.98 12.75
C LYS A 172 16.80 18.66 14.10
#